data_81e58e90126a358ad4d3595b0d04fefb
#
_entry.id   81e58e90126a358ad4d3595b0d04fefb
#
_cell.length_a   1.000
_cell.length_b   1.000
_cell.length_c   1.000
_cell.angle_alpha   90.00
_cell.angle_beta   90.00
_cell.angle_gamma   90.00
#
_symmetry.space_group_name_H-M   'P 1'
#
loop_
_entity.id
_entity.type
_entity.pdbx_description
1 polymer ?
#
loop_
_entity_poly.entity_id
_entity_poly.type
_entity_poly.pdbx_seq_one_letter_code
_entity_poly.pdbx_strand_id
1 'polypeptide(L)'
;MLELSDNGEDDLPELLHDPDEDAHEESPMEKAELVYAALNDKSTLPDNPKMLKEARDSPEWSEWEKAVKAEMDQLHQMGTWELVDLPKGRVPVSNKWVLVQKYNKEGILEKYKAYLVAKGYSQIPGMDYTDTFSPVVKLETIRVILALAMSQNWEIQQMDVKGAYLNGMLKEKVYMRQPKGFEDETKHVCHLIKTLYGLKQSGREWNIELNRKLVTAGFKWLWSDPCIYIWQTMTNDIEIITV
;
A
#
# COMPACT_ATOMS: atom_id res chain seq x y z
N MET A 1 -2.64 28.60 -23.43
CA MET A 1 -2.04 29.29 -22.29
C MET A 1 -2.56 28.54 -21.04
N LEU A 2 -1.75 27.67 -20.50
CA LEU A 2 -2.14 26.88 -19.30
C LEU A 2 -1.79 27.72 -18.09
N GLU A 3 -2.80 28.16 -17.35
CA GLU A 3 -2.59 28.89 -16.10
C GLU A 3 -2.02 27.94 -15.04
N LEU A 4 -0.82 28.24 -14.60
CA LEU A 4 -0.17 27.62 -13.47
C LEU A 4 -0.59 28.41 -12.23
N SER A 5 -1.35 27.81 -11.32
CA SER A 5 -1.70 28.44 -10.05
C SER A 5 -0.51 28.45 -9.10
N ASP A 6 -0.23 29.62 -8.58
CA ASP A 6 0.74 29.88 -7.53
C ASP A 6 0.10 29.58 -6.15
N ASN A 7 0.88 29.01 -5.29
CA ASN A 7 0.73 28.71 -3.86
C ASN A 7 -0.51 29.25 -3.12
N GLY A 8 -1.37 28.34 -2.65
CA GLY A 8 -2.33 28.56 -1.58
C GLY A 8 -2.41 27.30 -0.74
N GLU A 9 -2.13 27.44 0.53
CA GLU A 9 -2.41 26.44 1.56
C GLU A 9 -3.93 26.19 1.63
N ASP A 10 -4.29 24.93 1.84
CA ASP A 10 -5.61 24.48 2.29
C ASP A 10 -6.84 24.94 1.48
N ASP A 11 -7.27 24.08 0.54
CA ASP A 11 -8.71 23.82 0.33
C ASP A 11 -8.88 22.64 -0.64
N LEU A 12 -8.95 21.42 -0.06
CA LEU A 12 -9.54 20.28 -0.77
C LEU A 12 -11.06 20.45 -0.69
N PRO A 13 -11.80 20.42 -1.81
CA PRO A 13 -13.25 20.51 -1.76
C PRO A 13 -13.84 19.36 -0.95
N GLU A 14 -14.70 19.68 0.02
CA GLU A 14 -15.59 18.72 0.69
C GLU A 14 -16.47 18.06 -0.37
N LEU A 15 -16.16 16.82 -0.72
CA LEU A 15 -17.03 15.98 -1.54
C LEU A 15 -18.13 15.43 -0.64
N LEU A 16 -19.36 15.75 -0.99
CA LEU A 16 -20.60 15.29 -0.38
C LEU A 16 -20.58 13.78 -0.17
N HIS A 17 -20.74 13.40 1.08
CA HIS A 17 -20.89 12.03 1.53
C HIS A 17 -22.29 11.54 1.16
N ASP A 18 -22.39 10.46 0.40
CA ASP A 18 -23.66 9.77 0.12
C ASP A 18 -23.87 8.71 1.20
N PRO A 19 -24.99 8.77 1.97
CA PRO A 19 -25.15 7.93 3.17
C PRO A 19 -25.63 6.50 2.94
N ASP A 20 -25.80 6.04 1.69
CA ASP A 20 -26.52 4.79 1.39
C ASP A 20 -25.65 3.64 0.82
N GLU A 21 -24.32 3.63 1.01
CA GLU A 21 -23.48 2.49 0.61
C GLU A 21 -22.94 1.69 1.81
N ASP A 22 -23.82 1.02 2.55
CA ASP A 22 -23.49 -0.15 3.36
C ASP A 22 -23.34 -1.42 2.46
N ALA A 23 -22.66 -1.30 1.35
CA ALA A 23 -22.14 -2.44 0.62
C ALA A 23 -20.77 -2.79 1.20
N HIS A 24 -20.58 -4.03 1.64
CA HIS A 24 -19.30 -4.58 2.02
C HIS A 24 -18.30 -4.41 0.85
N GLU A 25 -17.66 -3.25 0.75
CA GLU A 25 -16.58 -3.06 -0.21
C GLU A 25 -15.40 -3.94 0.20
N GLU A 26 -15.15 -4.95 -0.62
CA GLU A 26 -13.92 -5.74 -0.55
C GLU A 26 -12.70 -4.80 -0.51
N SER A 27 -11.77 -5.08 0.38
CA SER A 27 -10.56 -4.26 0.52
C SER A 27 -9.79 -4.20 -0.81
N PRO A 28 -9.03 -3.14 -1.09
CA PRO A 28 -8.20 -3.06 -2.29
C PRO A 28 -7.28 -4.27 -2.48
N MET A 29 -6.93 -4.95 -1.40
CA MET A 29 -6.12 -6.17 -1.41
C MET A 29 -6.95 -7.40 -1.80
N GLU A 30 -8.22 -7.49 -1.38
CA GLU A 30 -9.15 -8.54 -1.81
C GLU A 30 -9.51 -8.38 -3.29
N LYS A 31 -9.70 -7.14 -3.75
CA LYS A 31 -9.87 -6.83 -5.19
C LYS A 31 -8.61 -7.17 -6.00
N ALA A 32 -7.41 -6.88 -5.48
CA ALA A 32 -6.16 -7.27 -6.12
C ALA A 32 -5.96 -8.79 -6.14
N GLU A 33 -6.36 -9.50 -5.09
CA GLU A 33 -6.38 -10.98 -5.06
C GLU A 33 -7.41 -11.54 -6.05
N LEU A 34 -8.60 -10.93 -6.18
CA LEU A 34 -9.63 -11.34 -7.15
C LEU A 34 -9.18 -11.09 -8.60
N VAL A 35 -8.58 -9.94 -8.90
CA VAL A 35 -8.01 -9.64 -10.22
C VAL A 35 -6.85 -10.59 -10.53
N TYR A 36 -5.99 -10.86 -9.55
CA TYR A 36 -4.91 -11.84 -9.70
C TYR A 36 -5.45 -13.27 -9.86
N ALA A 37 -6.56 -13.61 -9.19
CA ALA A 37 -7.26 -14.88 -9.34
C ALA A 37 -7.94 -15.03 -10.71
N ALA A 38 -8.51 -13.95 -11.26
CA ALA A 38 -9.16 -13.95 -12.56
C ALA A 38 -8.16 -13.99 -13.73
N LEU A 39 -6.92 -13.52 -13.50
CA LEU A 39 -5.88 -13.54 -14.53
C LEU A 39 -5.08 -14.86 -14.57
N ASN A 40 -5.19 -15.68 -13.53
CA ASN A 40 -4.56 -17.01 -13.48
C ASN A 40 -5.67 -18.05 -13.29
N ASP A 41 -5.84 -18.93 -14.23
CA ASP A 41 -6.71 -20.11 -14.09
C ASP A 41 -6.17 -20.98 -12.94
N LYS A 42 -6.69 -20.73 -11.72
CA LYS A 42 -6.24 -21.33 -10.45
C LYS A 42 -6.61 -22.79 -10.27
N SER A 43 -7.25 -23.41 -11.23
CA SER A 43 -7.72 -24.80 -11.09
C SER A 43 -6.58 -25.83 -10.92
N THR A 44 -5.32 -25.42 -11.15
CA THR A 44 -4.14 -26.33 -11.13
C THR A 44 -3.04 -25.93 -10.15
N LEU A 45 -3.09 -24.74 -9.52
CA LEU A 45 -2.05 -24.31 -8.58
C LEU A 45 -2.41 -24.71 -7.14
N PRO A 46 -1.43 -25.16 -6.33
CA PRO A 46 -1.68 -25.50 -4.94
C PRO A 46 -2.16 -24.26 -4.15
N ASP A 47 -3.12 -24.49 -3.24
CA ASP A 47 -3.61 -23.43 -2.35
C ASP A 47 -2.51 -22.91 -1.43
N ASN A 48 -2.39 -21.60 -1.32
CA ASN A 48 -1.49 -20.99 -0.34
C ASN A 48 -1.98 -21.27 1.08
N PRO A 49 -1.08 -21.48 2.07
CA PRO A 49 -1.47 -21.60 3.45
C PRO A 49 -2.24 -20.36 3.93
N LYS A 50 -3.42 -20.58 4.53
CA LYS A 50 -4.26 -19.47 5.06
C LYS A 50 -3.77 -18.93 6.38
N MET A 51 -2.98 -19.72 7.10
CA MET A 51 -2.43 -19.35 8.41
C MET A 51 -0.97 -19.79 8.53
N LEU A 52 -0.22 -19.06 9.36
CA LEU A 52 1.18 -19.40 9.66
C LEU A 52 1.36 -20.83 10.20
N LYS A 53 0.36 -21.33 10.93
CA LYS A 53 0.37 -22.71 11.44
C LYS A 53 0.36 -23.71 10.29
N GLU A 54 -0.51 -23.53 9.30
CA GLU A 54 -0.58 -24.41 8.12
C GLU A 54 0.75 -24.42 7.36
N ALA A 55 1.38 -23.23 7.21
CA ALA A 55 2.70 -23.16 6.60
C ALA A 55 3.77 -23.91 7.40
N ARG A 56 3.72 -23.85 8.75
CA ARG A 56 4.65 -24.59 9.62
C ARG A 56 4.48 -26.10 9.52
N ASP A 57 3.26 -26.54 9.29
CA ASP A 57 2.94 -27.96 9.16
C ASP A 57 3.18 -28.48 7.72
N SER A 58 3.54 -27.60 6.77
CA SER A 58 3.81 -27.95 5.37
C SER A 58 5.26 -28.37 5.12
N PRO A 59 5.52 -29.22 4.10
CA PRO A 59 6.88 -29.59 3.71
C PRO A 59 7.76 -28.40 3.32
N GLU A 60 7.14 -27.32 2.84
CA GLU A 60 7.82 -26.10 2.36
C GLU A 60 8.10 -25.10 3.49
N TRP A 61 7.96 -25.48 4.75
CA TRP A 61 8.14 -24.57 5.88
C TRP A 61 9.46 -23.77 5.81
N SER A 62 10.55 -24.38 5.40
CA SER A 62 11.85 -23.69 5.31
C SER A 62 11.80 -22.46 4.39
N GLU A 63 11.03 -22.52 3.30
CA GLU A 63 10.90 -21.41 2.36
C GLU A 63 9.92 -20.34 2.90
N TRP A 64 8.82 -20.79 3.54
CA TRP A 64 7.91 -19.88 4.22
C TRP A 64 8.58 -19.15 5.39
N GLU A 65 9.41 -19.83 6.15
CA GLU A 65 10.15 -19.21 7.26
C GLU A 65 11.10 -18.11 6.77
N LYS A 66 11.81 -18.34 5.67
CA LYS A 66 12.66 -17.32 5.03
C LYS A 66 11.82 -16.10 4.60
N ALA A 67 10.67 -16.34 3.97
CA ALA A 67 9.79 -15.27 3.52
C ALA A 67 9.24 -14.44 4.69
N VAL A 68 8.82 -15.10 5.78
CA VAL A 68 8.32 -14.44 6.99
C VAL A 68 9.42 -13.64 7.69
N LYS A 69 10.64 -14.19 7.81
CA LYS A 69 11.79 -13.48 8.36
C LYS A 69 12.15 -12.26 7.52
N ALA A 70 12.18 -12.40 6.19
CA ALA A 70 12.49 -11.28 5.30
C ALA A 70 11.48 -10.12 5.42
N GLU A 71 10.19 -10.42 5.60
CA GLU A 71 9.18 -9.40 5.88
C GLU A 71 9.41 -8.73 7.23
N MET A 72 9.67 -9.49 8.30
CA MET A 72 9.97 -8.93 9.63
C MET A 72 11.22 -8.06 9.60
N ASP A 73 12.29 -8.50 8.94
CA ASP A 73 13.52 -7.73 8.79
C ASP A 73 13.26 -6.41 8.06
N GLN A 74 12.45 -6.43 7.01
CA GLN A 74 12.05 -5.22 6.30
C GLN A 74 11.27 -4.27 7.21
N LEU A 75 10.30 -4.76 7.96
CA LEU A 75 9.49 -3.96 8.89
C LEU A 75 10.35 -3.32 9.98
N HIS A 76 11.31 -4.06 10.54
CA HIS A 76 12.26 -3.55 11.53
C HIS A 76 13.22 -2.51 10.91
N GLN A 77 13.81 -2.78 9.74
CA GLN A 77 14.68 -1.82 9.04
C GLN A 77 13.97 -0.52 8.70
N MET A 78 12.69 -0.61 8.35
CA MET A 78 11.87 0.56 8.09
C MET A 78 11.46 1.31 9.36
N GLY A 79 11.68 0.76 10.57
CA GLY A 79 11.23 1.36 11.83
C GLY A 79 9.71 1.51 11.86
N THR A 80 8.98 0.45 11.52
CA THR A 80 7.52 0.51 11.32
C THR A 80 6.77 0.75 12.63
N TRP A 81 7.28 0.25 13.76
CA TRP A 81 6.69 0.42 15.10
C TRP A 81 7.73 0.42 16.19
N GLU A 82 7.31 0.81 17.37
CA GLU A 82 7.99 0.62 18.66
C GLU A 82 7.10 -0.19 19.60
N LEU A 83 7.71 -0.95 20.51
CA LEU A 83 6.97 -1.70 21.53
C LEU A 83 6.69 -0.79 22.73
N VAL A 84 5.43 -0.71 23.14
CA VAL A 84 4.97 0.16 24.22
C VAL A 84 3.90 -0.54 25.06
N ASP A 85 3.68 -0.04 26.28
CA ASP A 85 2.49 -0.40 27.04
C ASP A 85 1.22 0.12 26.35
N LEU A 86 0.17 -0.70 26.33
CA LEU A 86 -1.10 -0.29 25.75
C LEU A 86 -1.74 0.80 26.61
N PRO A 87 -1.95 2.03 26.09
CA PRO A 87 -2.58 3.09 26.85
C PRO A 87 -4.01 2.73 27.26
N LYS A 88 -4.41 3.20 28.45
CA LYS A 88 -5.75 2.95 28.99
C LYS A 88 -6.86 3.44 28.02
N GLY A 89 -7.84 2.60 27.77
CA GLY A 89 -8.96 2.91 26.88
C GLY A 89 -8.70 2.66 25.40
N ARG A 90 -7.50 2.17 25.03
CA ARG A 90 -7.20 1.78 23.63
C ARG A 90 -7.41 0.27 23.43
N VAL A 91 -7.77 -0.10 22.22
CA VAL A 91 -7.91 -1.48 21.78
C VAL A 91 -6.93 -1.69 20.61
N PRO A 92 -5.98 -2.63 20.72
CA PRO A 92 -5.01 -2.82 19.66
C PRO A 92 -5.63 -3.55 18.47
N VAL A 93 -5.37 -3.04 17.27
CA VAL A 93 -5.72 -3.68 16.00
C VAL A 93 -5.02 -5.03 15.92
N SER A 94 -5.70 -6.07 15.50
CA SER A 94 -5.06 -7.36 15.24
C SER A 94 -4.42 -7.40 13.85
N ASN A 95 -3.60 -8.42 13.61
CA ASN A 95 -2.94 -8.65 12.34
C ASN A 95 -3.10 -10.10 11.86
N LYS A 96 -2.68 -10.34 10.64
CA LYS A 96 -2.55 -11.69 10.07
C LYS A 96 -1.34 -11.75 9.14
N TRP A 97 -0.81 -12.94 8.96
CA TRP A 97 0.11 -13.26 7.88
C TRP A 97 -0.67 -13.60 6.61
N VAL A 98 -0.24 -13.03 5.49
CA VAL A 98 -0.68 -13.41 4.15
C VAL A 98 0.50 -14.04 3.44
N LEU A 99 0.36 -15.30 3.06
CA LEU A 99 1.40 -16.13 2.48
C LEU A 99 1.05 -16.37 1.01
N VAL A 100 1.99 -16.08 0.11
CA VAL A 100 1.75 -16.13 -1.34
C VAL A 100 2.91 -16.79 -2.05
N GLN A 101 2.62 -17.79 -2.86
CA GLN A 101 3.55 -18.33 -3.85
C GLN A 101 3.46 -17.47 -5.12
N LYS A 102 4.60 -17.01 -5.61
CA LYS A 102 4.70 -16.25 -6.87
C LYS A 102 5.22 -17.15 -7.97
N TYR A 103 4.51 -17.16 -9.08
CA TYR A 103 4.83 -17.96 -10.25
C TYR A 103 5.24 -17.03 -11.40
N ASN A 104 6.15 -17.49 -12.24
CA ASN A 104 6.51 -16.78 -13.47
C ASN A 104 5.43 -16.97 -14.57
N LYS A 105 5.66 -16.41 -15.76
CA LYS A 105 4.72 -16.48 -16.88
C LYS A 105 4.51 -17.91 -17.40
N GLU A 106 5.45 -18.79 -17.15
CA GLU A 106 5.43 -20.21 -17.52
C GLU A 106 4.76 -21.08 -16.46
N GLY A 107 4.24 -20.49 -15.35
CA GLY A 107 3.62 -21.22 -14.26
C GLY A 107 4.62 -21.93 -13.33
N ILE A 108 5.91 -21.61 -13.40
CA ILE A 108 6.95 -22.16 -12.53
C ILE A 108 7.02 -21.33 -11.25
N LEU A 109 7.04 -21.97 -10.10
CA LEU A 109 7.20 -21.32 -8.80
C LEU A 109 8.52 -20.55 -8.74
N GLU A 110 8.44 -19.23 -8.59
CA GLU A 110 9.59 -18.34 -8.55
C GLU A 110 10.04 -18.04 -7.13
N LYS A 111 9.09 -17.74 -6.24
CA LYS A 111 9.41 -17.41 -4.84
C LYS A 111 8.20 -17.48 -3.91
N TYR A 112 8.50 -17.65 -2.64
CA TYR A 112 7.57 -17.50 -1.53
C TYR A 112 7.59 -16.05 -1.03
N LYS A 113 6.42 -15.49 -0.72
CA LYS A 113 6.26 -14.17 -0.14
C LYS A 113 5.38 -14.25 1.10
N ALA A 114 5.72 -13.49 2.12
CA ALA A 114 4.90 -13.28 3.28
C ALA A 114 4.67 -11.77 3.46
N TYR A 115 3.48 -11.40 3.90
CA TYR A 115 3.12 -10.04 4.24
C TYR A 115 2.46 -10.02 5.60
N LEU A 116 2.89 -9.10 6.47
CA LEU A 116 2.17 -8.81 7.70
C LEU A 116 1.08 -7.78 7.38
N VAL A 117 -0.17 -8.13 7.65
CA VAL A 117 -1.34 -7.32 7.29
C VAL A 117 -2.13 -6.98 8.54
N ALA A 118 -2.35 -5.69 8.81
CA ALA A 118 -3.24 -5.24 9.86
C ALA A 118 -4.71 -5.51 9.49
N LYS A 119 -5.53 -5.86 10.49
CA LYS A 119 -6.97 -6.05 10.28
C LYS A 119 -7.70 -4.72 10.42
N GLY A 120 -7.58 -3.85 9.41
CA GLY A 120 -8.09 -2.47 9.42
C GLY A 120 -9.59 -2.34 9.62
N TYR A 121 -10.35 -3.41 9.36
CA TYR A 121 -11.79 -3.43 9.67
C TYR A 121 -12.10 -3.28 11.17
N SER A 122 -11.14 -3.52 12.05
CA SER A 122 -11.28 -3.31 13.50
C SER A 122 -10.84 -1.91 13.96
N GLN A 123 -10.37 -1.05 13.07
CA GLN A 123 -10.02 0.33 13.40
C GLN A 123 -11.27 1.16 13.71
N ILE A 124 -11.14 2.06 14.68
CA ILE A 124 -12.21 2.92 15.16
C ILE A 124 -12.10 4.30 14.49
N PRO A 125 -13.13 4.75 13.72
CA PRO A 125 -13.16 6.08 13.13
C PRO A 125 -12.98 7.18 14.18
N GLY A 126 -12.26 8.24 13.84
CA GLY A 126 -11.96 9.37 14.73
C GLY A 126 -10.95 9.06 15.86
N MET A 127 -10.50 7.80 15.98
CA MET A 127 -9.51 7.39 16.98
C MET A 127 -8.26 6.78 16.32
N ASP A 128 -8.43 5.81 15.42
CA ASP A 128 -7.36 5.10 14.73
C ASP A 128 -7.11 5.64 13.32
N TYR A 129 -8.07 6.33 12.75
CA TYR A 129 -7.98 7.05 11.48
C TYR A 129 -9.04 8.14 11.40
N THR A 130 -8.79 9.16 10.59
CA THR A 130 -9.74 10.26 10.34
C THR A 130 -10.15 10.29 8.88
N ASP A 131 -9.20 10.10 7.97
CA ASP A 131 -9.42 10.16 6.54
C ASP A 131 -8.69 9.00 5.83
N THR A 132 -9.31 8.47 4.79
CA THR A 132 -8.79 7.28 4.07
C THR A 132 -8.68 7.51 2.57
N PHE A 133 -9.18 8.64 2.05
CA PHE A 133 -9.17 8.90 0.62
C PHE A 133 -7.73 8.92 0.06
N SER A 134 -7.52 8.16 -0.99
CA SER A 134 -6.29 8.17 -1.79
C SER A 134 -6.67 8.23 -3.26
N PRO A 135 -6.17 9.20 -4.03
CA PRO A 135 -6.44 9.24 -5.45
C PRO A 135 -5.85 8.01 -6.15
N VAL A 136 -6.52 7.54 -7.17
CA VAL A 136 -6.06 6.48 -8.08
C VAL A 136 -6.12 7.02 -9.49
N VAL A 137 -5.06 6.79 -10.27
CA VAL A 137 -5.03 7.23 -11.66
C VAL A 137 -6.18 6.64 -12.47
N LYS A 138 -6.82 7.47 -13.28
CA LYS A 138 -7.90 7.01 -14.16
C LYS A 138 -7.33 6.23 -15.35
N LEU A 139 -8.01 5.15 -15.74
CA LEU A 139 -7.57 4.33 -16.88
C LEU A 139 -7.51 5.14 -18.19
N GLU A 140 -8.44 6.08 -18.37
CA GLU A 140 -8.45 6.99 -19.50
C GLU A 140 -7.20 7.86 -19.54
N THR A 141 -6.75 8.36 -18.39
CA THR A 141 -5.52 9.15 -18.27
C THR A 141 -4.29 8.34 -18.65
N ILE A 142 -4.18 7.10 -18.17
CA ILE A 142 -3.10 6.19 -18.57
C ILE A 142 -3.09 6.00 -20.09
N ARG A 143 -4.25 5.74 -20.71
CA ARG A 143 -4.37 5.54 -22.16
C ARG A 143 -3.93 6.78 -22.95
N VAL A 144 -4.32 7.97 -22.51
CA VAL A 144 -3.90 9.24 -23.14
C VAL A 144 -2.38 9.42 -23.07
N ILE A 145 -1.78 9.17 -21.89
CA ILE A 145 -0.32 9.29 -21.71
C ILE A 145 0.43 8.28 -22.58
N LEU A 146 -0.03 7.03 -22.65
CA LEU A 146 0.58 6.02 -23.52
C LEU A 146 0.47 6.40 -24.99
N ALA A 147 -0.70 6.89 -25.45
CA ALA A 147 -0.88 7.35 -26.82
C ALA A 147 0.03 8.55 -27.15
N LEU A 148 0.16 9.49 -26.20
CA LEU A 148 1.07 10.63 -26.35
C LEU A 148 2.54 10.17 -26.42
N ALA A 149 2.96 9.30 -25.51
CA ALA A 149 4.31 8.73 -25.50
C ALA A 149 4.65 8.04 -26.83
N MET A 150 3.72 7.24 -27.37
CA MET A 150 3.88 6.61 -28.67
C MET A 150 3.97 7.63 -29.82
N SER A 151 3.14 8.66 -29.83
CA SER A 151 3.13 9.69 -30.87
C SER A 151 4.40 10.55 -30.87
N GLN A 152 5.02 10.74 -29.73
CA GLN A 152 6.23 11.52 -29.52
C GLN A 152 7.51 10.67 -29.47
N ASN A 153 7.37 9.35 -29.62
CA ASN A 153 8.47 8.37 -29.50
C ASN A 153 9.22 8.49 -28.15
N TRP A 154 8.48 8.67 -27.04
CA TRP A 154 9.07 8.72 -25.71
C TRP A 154 9.40 7.31 -25.19
N GLU A 155 10.41 7.24 -24.36
CA GLU A 155 10.72 6.02 -23.61
C GLU A 155 9.71 5.82 -22.48
N ILE A 156 9.23 4.59 -22.30
CA ILE A 156 8.29 4.21 -21.24
C ILE A 156 8.99 3.22 -20.31
N GLN A 157 8.99 3.53 -19.02
CA GLN A 157 9.52 2.65 -17.98
C GLN A 157 8.43 2.35 -16.95
N GLN A 158 8.37 1.10 -16.50
CA GLN A 158 7.52 0.68 -15.40
C GLN A 158 8.39 0.39 -14.17
N MET A 159 7.99 0.97 -13.04
CA MET A 159 8.69 0.80 -11.76
C MET A 159 7.71 0.32 -10.69
N ASP A 160 8.21 -0.45 -9.72
CA ASP A 160 7.47 -0.86 -8.52
C ASP A 160 8.17 -0.33 -7.27
N VAL A 161 7.40 0.22 -6.34
CA VAL A 161 7.93 0.74 -5.08
C VAL A 161 7.89 -0.34 -4.03
N LYS A 162 9.07 -0.85 -3.69
CA LYS A 162 9.20 -1.88 -2.66
C LYS A 162 8.70 -1.37 -1.30
N GLY A 163 7.70 -2.07 -0.73
CA GLY A 163 7.11 -1.69 0.54
C GLY A 163 6.46 -0.30 0.52
N ALA A 164 5.71 0.03 -0.54
CA ALA A 164 5.14 1.34 -0.78
C ALA A 164 4.47 1.93 0.48
N TYR A 165 3.54 1.19 1.08
CA TYR A 165 2.83 1.65 2.28
C TYR A 165 3.76 1.90 3.47
N LEU A 166 4.84 1.14 3.65
CA LEU A 166 5.79 1.33 4.74
C LEU A 166 6.56 2.67 4.67
N ASN A 167 6.39 3.43 3.61
CA ASN A 167 6.93 4.79 3.50
C ASN A 167 5.98 5.86 4.04
N GLY A 168 4.68 5.57 4.18
CA GLY A 168 3.70 6.49 4.75
C GLY A 168 3.90 6.66 6.26
N MET A 169 3.80 7.88 6.76
CA MET A 169 3.90 8.19 8.20
C MET A 169 2.50 8.30 8.79
N LEU A 170 2.25 7.60 9.88
CA LEU A 170 0.98 7.72 10.59
C LEU A 170 0.94 9.02 11.40
N LYS A 171 -0.18 9.72 11.31
CA LYS A 171 -0.48 10.90 12.12
C LYS A 171 -1.24 10.51 13.39
N GLU A 172 -2.10 9.51 13.27
CA GLU A 172 -2.86 8.97 14.40
C GLU A 172 -2.03 7.95 15.18
N LYS A 173 -2.32 7.85 16.47
CA LYS A 173 -1.72 6.85 17.36
C LYS A 173 -2.44 5.52 17.17
N VAL A 174 -1.91 4.65 16.33
CA VAL A 174 -2.43 3.31 16.07
C VAL A 174 -1.62 2.28 16.85
N TYR A 175 -2.31 1.43 17.61
CA TYR A 175 -1.71 0.33 18.34
C TYR A 175 -2.11 -0.99 17.71
N MET A 176 -1.16 -1.88 17.49
CA MET A 176 -1.37 -3.18 16.90
C MET A 176 -0.84 -4.27 17.83
N ARG A 177 -1.49 -5.42 17.89
CA ARG A 177 -0.94 -6.59 18.57
C ARG A 177 0.39 -6.99 17.95
N GLN A 178 1.30 -7.54 18.75
CA GLN A 178 2.54 -8.07 18.21
C GLN A 178 2.25 -9.14 17.12
N PRO A 179 3.08 -9.23 16.08
CA PRO A 179 2.92 -10.21 15.01
C PRO A 179 2.97 -11.63 15.55
N LYS A 180 2.00 -12.46 15.13
CA LYS A 180 1.91 -13.84 15.60
C LYS A 180 3.16 -14.65 15.23
N GLY A 181 3.78 -15.26 16.24
CA GLY A 181 5.05 -16.00 16.11
C GLY A 181 6.30 -15.16 16.30
N PHE A 182 6.13 -13.87 16.61
CA PHE A 182 7.18 -12.91 16.96
C PHE A 182 6.81 -12.09 18.20
N GLU A 183 5.88 -12.62 19.00
CA GLU A 183 5.56 -12.04 20.29
C GLU A 183 6.74 -12.20 21.24
N ASP A 184 7.07 -11.12 21.97
CA ASP A 184 7.95 -11.20 23.11
C ASP A 184 7.18 -11.69 24.35
N GLU A 185 7.89 -11.91 25.46
CA GLU A 185 7.27 -12.37 26.71
C GLU A 185 6.52 -11.24 27.46
N THR A 186 6.49 -10.04 26.88
CA THR A 186 5.84 -8.85 27.49
C THR A 186 4.38 -8.75 27.06
N LYS A 187 3.64 -7.85 27.72
CA LYS A 187 2.29 -7.45 27.31
C LYS A 187 2.28 -6.23 26.39
N HIS A 188 3.45 -5.84 25.89
CA HIS A 188 3.57 -4.68 25.00
C HIS A 188 2.80 -4.89 23.70
N VAL A 189 2.46 -3.76 23.10
CA VAL A 189 1.85 -3.69 21.75
C VAL A 189 2.74 -2.88 20.83
N CYS A 190 2.58 -3.07 19.53
CA CYS A 190 3.25 -2.26 18.52
C CYS A 190 2.53 -0.91 18.41
N HIS A 191 3.17 0.19 18.81
CA HIS A 191 2.75 1.53 18.41
C HIS A 191 3.26 1.79 17.02
N LEU A 192 2.35 1.83 16.03
CA LEU A 192 2.72 2.00 14.64
C LEU A 192 3.16 3.45 14.36
N ILE A 193 4.35 3.62 13.82
CA ILE A 193 4.93 4.89 13.39
C ILE A 193 4.66 5.10 11.90
N LYS A 194 4.71 4.01 11.13
CA LYS A 194 4.45 4.00 9.69
C LYS A 194 3.22 3.18 9.36
N THR A 195 2.68 3.42 8.18
CA THR A 195 1.56 2.65 7.70
C THR A 195 1.96 1.21 7.38
N LEU A 196 1.00 0.31 7.46
CA LEU A 196 1.14 -1.10 7.20
C LEU A 196 0.01 -1.54 6.26
N TYR A 197 0.25 -2.59 5.48
CA TYR A 197 -0.81 -3.21 4.68
C TYR A 197 -2.04 -3.51 5.53
N GLY A 198 -3.22 -3.21 4.99
CA GLY A 198 -4.50 -3.47 5.64
C GLY A 198 -5.03 -2.38 6.57
N LEU A 199 -4.26 -1.33 6.90
CA LEU A 199 -4.82 -0.15 7.57
C LEU A 199 -5.62 0.69 6.57
N LYS A 200 -6.71 1.30 7.02
CA LYS A 200 -7.61 2.08 6.18
C LYS A 200 -6.93 3.30 5.54
N GLN A 201 -6.06 3.99 6.27
CA GLN A 201 -5.36 5.19 5.80
C GLN A 201 -4.04 4.92 5.06
N SER A 202 -3.61 3.66 4.88
CA SER A 202 -2.28 3.36 4.30
C SER A 202 -2.09 3.93 2.90
N GLY A 203 -3.08 3.82 2.04
CA GLY A 203 -3.03 4.38 0.69
C GLY A 203 -2.86 5.91 0.71
N ARG A 204 -3.64 6.57 1.57
CA ARG A 204 -3.59 8.02 1.73
C ARG A 204 -2.24 8.51 2.22
N GLU A 205 -1.72 7.97 3.30
CA GLU A 205 -0.44 8.40 3.86
C GLU A 205 0.75 8.07 2.93
N TRP A 206 0.66 6.97 2.19
CA TRP A 206 1.62 6.69 1.12
C TRP A 206 1.55 7.73 0.00
N ASN A 207 0.35 8.06 -0.47
CA ASN A 207 0.17 9.07 -1.53
C ASN A 207 0.71 10.44 -1.09
N ILE A 208 0.44 10.86 0.16
CA ILE A 208 0.96 12.11 0.73
C ILE A 208 2.51 12.12 0.71
N GLU A 209 3.14 11.03 1.16
CA GLU A 209 4.60 10.96 1.20
C GLU A 209 5.21 10.92 -0.20
N LEU A 210 4.60 10.21 -1.13
CA LEU A 210 5.01 10.18 -2.53
C LEU A 210 4.91 11.56 -3.17
N ASN A 211 3.75 12.22 -3.00
CA ASN A 211 3.55 13.59 -3.48
C ASN A 211 4.63 14.54 -2.94
N ARG A 212 4.87 14.49 -1.62
CA ARG A 212 5.92 15.31 -0.99
C ARG A 212 7.28 15.09 -1.64
N LYS A 213 7.66 13.81 -1.88
CA LYS A 213 8.94 13.46 -2.51
C LYS A 213 9.03 13.95 -3.95
N LEU A 214 7.99 13.73 -4.75
CA LEU A 214 7.97 14.15 -6.16
C LEU A 214 7.99 15.67 -6.29
N VAL A 215 7.21 16.39 -5.48
CA VAL A 215 7.22 17.86 -5.46
C VAL A 215 8.60 18.39 -5.04
N THR A 216 9.22 17.79 -4.02
CA THR A 216 10.58 18.15 -3.60
C THR A 216 11.63 17.88 -4.70
N ALA A 217 11.42 16.85 -5.52
CA ALA A 217 12.25 16.56 -6.69
C ALA A 217 12.00 17.50 -7.90
N GLY A 218 11.01 18.41 -7.81
CA GLY A 218 10.70 19.39 -8.85
C GLY A 218 9.52 19.04 -9.74
N PHE A 219 8.86 17.90 -9.51
CA PHE A 219 7.66 17.54 -10.24
C PHE A 219 6.47 18.40 -9.80
N LYS A 220 5.53 18.63 -10.72
CA LYS A 220 4.26 19.30 -10.47
C LYS A 220 3.12 18.33 -10.81
N TRP A 221 2.18 18.14 -9.91
CA TRP A 221 1.00 17.32 -10.17
C TRP A 221 -0.02 18.09 -11.03
N LEU A 222 -0.85 17.35 -11.77
CA LEU A 222 -1.90 17.97 -12.61
C LEU A 222 -3.20 18.09 -11.82
N TRP A 223 -3.84 19.24 -11.94
CA TRP A 223 -5.15 19.50 -11.35
C TRP A 223 -6.24 18.54 -11.86
N SER A 224 -6.19 18.16 -13.14
CA SER A 224 -7.16 17.25 -13.78
C SER A 224 -7.05 15.80 -13.30
N ASP A 225 -5.86 15.38 -12.84
CA ASP A 225 -5.60 14.07 -12.27
C ASP A 225 -4.38 14.16 -11.33
N PRO A 226 -4.59 14.16 -10.00
CA PRO A 226 -3.53 14.32 -9.02
C PRO A 226 -2.53 13.15 -8.98
N CYS A 227 -2.80 12.07 -9.71
CA CYS A 227 -1.87 10.94 -9.88
C CYS A 227 -0.87 11.14 -11.01
N ILE A 228 -0.91 12.28 -11.72
CA ILE A 228 0.01 12.63 -12.79
C ILE A 228 0.94 13.72 -12.32
N TYR A 229 2.22 13.47 -12.45
CA TYR A 229 3.29 14.40 -12.13
C TYR A 229 4.11 14.71 -13.38
N ILE A 230 4.40 15.99 -13.60
CA ILE A 230 5.18 16.46 -14.75
C ILE A 230 6.38 17.24 -14.23
N TRP A 231 7.53 16.92 -14.77
CA TRP A 231 8.73 17.72 -14.64
C TRP A 231 9.20 18.15 -16.03
N GLN A 232 9.54 19.42 -16.16
CA GLN A 232 10.04 20.00 -17.42
C GLN A 232 11.38 20.66 -17.17
N THR A 233 12.39 20.27 -17.94
CA THR A 233 13.72 20.86 -17.89
C THR A 233 13.75 22.23 -18.61
N MET A 234 14.83 22.98 -18.39
CA MET A 234 15.10 24.21 -19.17
C MET A 234 15.40 23.89 -20.64
N THR A 235 15.79 22.68 -20.98
CA THR A 235 16.02 22.19 -22.35
C THR A 235 14.75 21.68 -23.02
N ASN A 236 13.61 21.83 -22.36
CA ASN A 236 12.30 21.43 -22.84
C ASN A 236 12.05 19.92 -22.86
N ASP A 237 12.93 19.14 -22.20
CA ASP A 237 12.67 17.72 -21.97
C ASP A 237 11.54 17.56 -20.94
N ILE A 238 10.67 16.59 -21.14
CA ILE A 238 9.48 16.37 -20.29
C ILE A 238 9.59 14.95 -19.71
N GLU A 239 9.44 14.85 -18.39
CA GLU A 239 9.23 13.58 -17.70
C GLU A 239 7.81 13.57 -17.10
N ILE A 240 7.11 12.45 -17.29
CA ILE A 240 5.76 12.23 -16.75
C ILE A 240 5.78 10.98 -15.88
N ILE A 241 5.36 11.13 -14.64
CA ILE A 241 5.16 10.00 -13.71
C ILE A 241 3.66 9.84 -13.50
N THR A 242 3.19 8.61 -13.64
CA THR A 242 1.80 8.20 -13.38
C THR A 242 1.79 7.19 -12.24
N VAL A 243 0.96 7.44 -11.22
CA VAL A 243 0.94 6.63 -9.99
C VAL A 243 -0.44 6.02 -9.74
#